data_a30f871a246b70799f787b06b733f6fc
#
_entry.id   a30f871a246b70799f787b06b733f6fc
#
_cell.length_a   1.000
_cell.length_b   1.000
_cell.length_c   1.000
_cell.angle_alpha   90.00
_cell.angle_beta   90.00
_cell.angle_gamma   90.00
#
_symmetry.space_group_name_H-M   'P 1'
#
loop_
_entity.id
_entity.type
_entity.pdbx_description
1 polymer ?
#
loop_
_entity_poly.entity_id
_entity_poly.type
_entity_poly.pdbx_seq_one_letter_code
_entity_poly.pdbx_strand_id
1 'polypeptide(L)'
;TIIFLPFASQFVKLTKLLIPGNKEGEEEDNGLHLEYIRKASSKFVPSTAVVEIIQEIERMAGLARENLVASMEALADKNLDKAKEINAREKIIDYLSSEITDYLVEVNRYELPLADSRRIGALFHVVIDLERIGDHAINILENAEKRSKLNEKFTGAGKEELTTMYKEVLELFDKSMEMFVTNKKDNIDQIIDMENDVDQMQIDYQNQQVKRLSKGICGVEIGLIFTDMVIGLERIADHSTNIAYSIFHENPEDAEEQQKAALE
;
A
#
# COMPACT_ATOMS: atom_id res chain seq x y z
N THR A 1 -34.00 19.37 -44.43
CA THR A 1 -33.24 18.69 -43.33
C THR A 1 -33.33 17.15 -43.39
N ILE A 2 -34.28 16.58 -44.16
CA ILE A 2 -34.50 15.11 -44.22
C ILE A 2 -33.60 14.42 -45.27
N ILE A 3 -32.98 15.17 -46.18
CA ILE A 3 -32.20 14.65 -47.33
C ILE A 3 -30.80 14.14 -46.90
N PHE A 4 -30.28 14.58 -45.75
CA PHE A 4 -28.92 14.20 -45.29
C PHE A 4 -28.84 12.97 -44.40
N LEU A 5 -29.97 12.43 -43.90
CA LEU A 5 -30.01 11.25 -43.02
C LEU A 5 -29.38 9.98 -43.60
N PRO A 6 -29.58 9.63 -44.92
CA PRO A 6 -28.95 8.42 -45.47
C PRO A 6 -27.43 8.56 -45.68
N PHE A 7 -26.87 9.76 -45.62
CA PHE A 7 -25.43 10.04 -45.82
C PHE A 7 -24.65 10.26 -44.50
N ALA A 8 -25.33 10.22 -43.36
CA ALA A 8 -24.69 10.47 -42.05
C ALA A 8 -23.50 9.54 -41.80
N SER A 9 -23.60 8.26 -42.15
CA SER A 9 -22.51 7.29 -42.01
C SER A 9 -21.33 7.56 -42.97
N GLN A 10 -21.59 8.14 -44.14
CA GLN A 10 -20.55 8.53 -45.10
C GLN A 10 -19.88 9.84 -44.69
N PHE A 11 -20.62 10.79 -44.10
CA PHE A 11 -20.06 12.01 -43.50
C PHE A 11 -19.15 11.68 -42.31
N VAL A 12 -19.52 10.75 -41.43
CA VAL A 12 -18.68 10.28 -40.35
C VAL A 12 -17.40 9.61 -40.85
N LYS A 13 -17.45 8.85 -41.94
CA LYS A 13 -16.26 8.28 -42.59
C LYS A 13 -15.36 9.35 -43.22
N LEU A 14 -15.98 10.37 -43.86
CA LEU A 14 -15.26 11.47 -44.52
C LEU A 14 -14.60 12.40 -43.47
N THR A 15 -15.27 12.70 -42.35
CA THR A 15 -14.68 13.46 -41.24
C THR A 15 -13.55 12.73 -40.58
N LYS A 16 -13.63 11.40 -40.40
CA LYS A 16 -12.52 10.57 -39.92
C LYS A 16 -11.32 10.49 -40.86
N LEU A 17 -11.55 10.71 -42.17
CA LEU A 17 -10.50 10.72 -43.19
C LEU A 17 -9.82 12.10 -43.34
N LEU A 18 -10.58 13.20 -43.15
CA LEU A 18 -10.12 14.58 -43.36
C LEU A 18 -9.58 15.24 -42.08
N ILE A 19 -10.05 14.80 -40.94
CA ILE A 19 -9.50 15.11 -39.64
C ILE A 19 -8.96 13.76 -39.15
N PRO A 20 -7.67 13.45 -39.35
CA PRO A 20 -7.05 12.41 -38.54
C PRO A 20 -7.22 12.94 -37.13
N GLY A 21 -8.25 12.44 -36.44
CA GLY A 21 -8.30 12.53 -34.99
C GLY A 21 -6.91 12.12 -34.59
N ASN A 22 -6.26 12.89 -33.71
CA ASN A 22 -5.18 12.31 -32.92
C ASN A 22 -5.66 10.89 -32.69
N LYS A 23 -4.91 9.93 -33.18
CA LYS A 23 -4.82 8.67 -32.49
C LYS A 23 -4.32 9.10 -31.10
N GLU A 24 -5.27 9.38 -30.21
CA GLU A 24 -5.07 9.00 -28.81
C GLU A 24 -4.61 7.56 -29.00
N GLY A 25 -3.29 7.39 -28.88
CA GLY A 25 -2.73 6.08 -28.95
C GLY A 25 -3.61 5.27 -28.02
N GLU A 26 -3.81 4.03 -28.32
CA GLU A 26 -3.93 3.04 -27.29
C GLU A 26 -2.68 3.27 -26.43
N GLU A 27 -2.73 4.28 -25.52
CA GLU A 27 -1.94 4.28 -24.34
C GLU A 27 -2.37 2.95 -23.72
N GLU A 28 -1.49 1.97 -23.77
CA GLU A 28 -1.60 0.82 -22.90
C GLU A 28 -2.00 1.43 -21.58
N ASP A 29 -3.19 1.08 -21.10
CA ASP A 29 -3.68 1.58 -19.82
C ASP A 29 -2.70 1.04 -18.76
N ASN A 30 -1.65 1.85 -18.53
CA ASN A 30 -0.58 1.50 -17.61
C ASN A 30 -1.05 1.60 -16.14
N GLY A 31 -2.37 1.81 -15.92
CA GLY A 31 -2.95 1.99 -14.60
C GLY A 31 -2.61 3.33 -13.94
N LEU A 32 -1.87 4.22 -14.63
CA LEU A 32 -1.47 5.54 -14.13
C LEU A 32 -2.62 6.54 -14.30
N HIS A 33 -3.72 6.33 -13.60
CA HIS A 33 -4.88 7.21 -13.56
C HIS A 33 -5.56 7.14 -12.21
N LEU A 34 -6.30 8.20 -11.86
CA LEU A 34 -7.21 8.20 -10.71
C LEU A 34 -8.56 7.63 -11.15
N GLU A 35 -9.07 6.66 -10.40
CA GLU A 35 -10.35 6.01 -10.69
C GLU A 35 -11.53 6.74 -10.06
N TYR A 36 -11.36 7.17 -8.81
CA TYR A 36 -12.43 7.71 -7.98
C TYR A 36 -12.38 9.24 -7.90
N ILE A 37 -11.20 9.84 -7.89
CA ILE A 37 -11.01 11.30 -7.81
C ILE A 37 -11.29 11.96 -9.16
N ARG A 38 -12.31 12.83 -9.22
CA ARG A 38 -12.73 13.55 -10.43
C ARG A 38 -12.29 15.02 -10.36
N LYS A 39 -11.06 15.32 -10.77
CA LYS A 39 -10.49 16.70 -10.78
C LYS A 39 -11.30 17.74 -11.58
N ALA A 40 -12.22 17.32 -12.45
CA ALA A 40 -12.91 18.20 -13.43
C ALA A 40 -14.35 18.57 -13.06
N SER A 41 -14.85 18.33 -11.84
CA SER A 41 -16.22 18.68 -11.50
C SER A 41 -16.35 20.19 -11.23
N SER A 42 -17.26 20.87 -11.94
CA SER A 42 -17.53 22.32 -11.81
C SER A 42 -18.14 22.72 -10.46
N LYS A 43 -18.39 21.77 -9.57
CA LYS A 43 -18.89 21.99 -8.21
C LYS A 43 -18.10 21.13 -7.25
N PHE A 44 -17.11 21.73 -6.63
CA PHE A 44 -16.40 21.11 -5.52
C PHE A 44 -17.32 21.00 -4.30
N VAL A 45 -17.45 19.79 -3.75
CA VAL A 45 -18.19 19.51 -2.52
C VAL A 45 -17.24 18.78 -1.57
N PRO A 46 -16.80 19.40 -0.47
CA PRO A 46 -15.76 18.84 0.41
C PRO A 46 -16.06 17.43 0.92
N SER A 47 -17.29 17.16 1.33
CA SER A 47 -17.69 15.84 1.84
C SER A 47 -17.60 14.73 0.77
N THR A 48 -17.85 15.05 -0.50
CA THR A 48 -17.69 14.11 -1.61
C THR A 48 -16.21 13.84 -1.89
N ALA A 49 -15.37 14.89 -1.84
CA ALA A 49 -13.94 14.76 -2.05
C ALA A 49 -13.28 13.81 -1.05
N VAL A 50 -13.64 13.88 0.24
CA VAL A 50 -13.12 12.95 1.27
C VAL A 50 -13.48 11.50 0.94
N VAL A 51 -14.71 11.24 0.47
CA VAL A 51 -15.13 9.87 0.09
C VAL A 51 -14.35 9.38 -1.13
N GLU A 52 -14.18 10.22 -2.16
CA GLU A 52 -13.40 9.89 -3.37
C GLU A 52 -11.93 9.60 -3.01
N ILE A 53 -11.33 10.37 -2.10
CA ILE A 53 -9.97 10.16 -1.62
C ILE A 53 -9.86 8.81 -0.88
N ILE A 54 -10.78 8.48 0.00
CA ILE A 54 -10.76 7.20 0.75
C ILE A 54 -10.85 6.02 -0.22
N GLN A 55 -11.68 6.10 -1.26
CA GLN A 55 -11.79 5.04 -2.27
C GLN A 55 -10.49 4.87 -3.07
N GLU A 56 -9.80 5.97 -3.40
CA GLU A 56 -8.51 5.90 -4.08
C GLU A 56 -7.40 5.35 -3.17
N ILE A 57 -7.43 5.71 -1.88
CA ILE A 57 -6.54 5.12 -0.85
C ILE A 57 -6.80 3.61 -0.71
N GLU A 58 -8.05 3.16 -0.70
CA GLU A 58 -8.41 1.74 -0.65
C GLU A 58 -7.87 0.98 -1.87
N ARG A 59 -7.94 1.58 -3.07
CA ARG A 59 -7.33 1.04 -4.29
C ARG A 59 -5.81 0.93 -4.15
N MET A 60 -5.14 1.98 -3.67
CA MET A 60 -3.69 1.99 -3.42
C MET A 60 -3.29 0.89 -2.42
N ALA A 61 -4.05 0.71 -1.35
CA ALA A 61 -3.83 -0.33 -0.36
C ALA A 61 -3.97 -1.74 -0.96
N GLY A 62 -4.94 -1.96 -1.85
CA GLY A 62 -5.10 -3.20 -2.59
C GLY A 62 -3.86 -3.56 -3.40
N LEU A 63 -3.28 -2.57 -4.11
CA LEU A 63 -2.05 -2.75 -4.90
C LEU A 63 -0.83 -3.04 -4.01
N ALA A 64 -0.67 -2.33 -2.89
CA ALA A 64 0.41 -2.56 -1.93
C ALA A 64 0.31 -3.98 -1.32
N ARG A 65 -0.89 -4.42 -0.96
CA ARG A 65 -1.16 -5.78 -0.49
C ARG A 65 -0.80 -6.84 -1.53
N GLU A 66 -1.19 -6.64 -2.78
CA GLU A 66 -0.86 -7.57 -3.87
C GLU A 66 0.66 -7.65 -4.09
N ASN A 67 1.37 -6.52 -4.01
CA ASN A 67 2.83 -6.49 -4.10
C ASN A 67 3.47 -7.22 -2.93
N LEU A 68 2.99 -7.03 -1.70
CA LEU A 68 3.50 -7.74 -0.52
C LEU A 68 3.34 -9.26 -0.68
N VAL A 69 2.15 -9.73 -1.07
CA VAL A 69 1.89 -11.16 -1.29
C VAL A 69 2.78 -11.74 -2.39
N ALA A 70 2.83 -11.07 -3.56
CA ALA A 70 3.60 -11.56 -4.70
C ALA A 70 5.12 -11.57 -4.42
N SER A 71 5.64 -10.57 -3.68
CA SER A 71 7.05 -10.51 -3.31
C SER A 71 7.43 -11.59 -2.30
N MET A 72 6.56 -11.88 -1.33
CA MET A 72 6.75 -12.99 -0.40
C MET A 72 6.69 -14.36 -1.08
N GLU A 73 5.79 -14.55 -2.06
CA GLU A 73 5.75 -15.76 -2.90
C GLU A 73 7.06 -15.90 -3.69
N ALA A 74 7.52 -14.82 -4.34
CA ALA A 74 8.79 -14.82 -5.08
C ALA A 74 9.97 -15.18 -4.18
N LEU A 75 10.01 -14.64 -2.96
CA LEU A 75 11.02 -15.01 -1.97
C LEU A 75 10.90 -16.49 -1.55
N ALA A 76 9.71 -16.98 -1.25
CA ALA A 76 9.51 -18.36 -0.75
C ALA A 76 9.86 -19.42 -1.79
N ASP A 77 9.47 -19.21 -3.05
CA ASP A 77 9.56 -20.19 -4.13
C ASP A 77 10.80 -20.02 -5.01
N LYS A 78 11.58 -18.94 -4.82
CA LYS A 78 12.66 -18.53 -5.74
C LYS A 78 12.18 -18.32 -7.18
N ASN A 79 10.95 -17.86 -7.33
CA ASN A 79 10.35 -17.63 -8.63
C ASN A 79 10.16 -16.12 -8.86
N LEU A 80 10.80 -15.58 -9.89
CA LEU A 80 10.79 -14.16 -10.25
C LEU A 80 9.88 -13.84 -11.45
N ASP A 81 9.01 -14.75 -11.86
CA ASP A 81 8.17 -14.57 -13.06
C ASP A 81 7.27 -13.33 -12.94
N LYS A 82 6.82 -13.01 -11.72
CA LYS A 82 5.98 -11.84 -11.41
C LYS A 82 6.76 -10.56 -11.14
N ALA A 83 8.10 -10.57 -11.18
CA ALA A 83 8.91 -9.39 -10.80
C ALA A 83 8.58 -8.13 -11.62
N LYS A 84 8.31 -8.27 -12.92
CA LYS A 84 7.91 -7.14 -13.77
C LYS A 84 6.55 -6.57 -13.38
N GLU A 85 5.62 -7.42 -13.00
CA GLU A 85 4.28 -7.02 -12.57
C GLU A 85 4.33 -6.31 -11.22
N ILE A 86 5.12 -6.81 -10.27
CA ILE A 86 5.36 -6.17 -8.97
C ILE A 86 5.93 -4.76 -9.17
N ASN A 87 6.98 -4.62 -10.01
CA ASN A 87 7.57 -3.32 -10.31
C ASN A 87 6.62 -2.37 -11.09
N ALA A 88 5.70 -2.92 -11.88
CA ALA A 88 4.69 -2.11 -12.57
C ALA A 88 3.64 -1.58 -11.60
N ARG A 89 3.17 -2.41 -10.63
CA ARG A 89 2.26 -1.97 -9.56
C ARG A 89 2.89 -0.92 -8.67
N GLU A 90 4.19 -1.04 -8.35
CA GLU A 90 4.89 -0.03 -7.57
C GLU A 90 4.82 1.35 -8.20
N LYS A 91 5.04 1.45 -9.50
CA LYS A 91 4.89 2.72 -10.22
C LYS A 91 3.46 3.29 -10.14
N ILE A 92 2.45 2.43 -10.03
CA ILE A 92 1.07 2.87 -9.84
C ILE A 92 0.88 3.35 -8.40
N ILE A 93 1.46 2.69 -7.41
CA ILE A 93 1.43 3.11 -6.00
C ILE A 93 2.10 4.48 -5.85
N ASP A 94 3.29 4.69 -6.41
CA ASP A 94 4.00 5.98 -6.43
C ASP A 94 3.15 7.09 -7.08
N TYR A 95 2.56 6.78 -8.24
CA TYR A 95 1.68 7.71 -8.94
C TYR A 95 0.48 8.09 -8.09
N LEU A 96 -0.20 7.10 -7.49
CA LEU A 96 -1.35 7.34 -6.61
C LEU A 96 -0.96 8.15 -5.38
N SER A 97 0.17 7.85 -4.75
CA SER A 97 0.69 8.62 -3.61
C SER A 97 0.85 10.09 -3.96
N SER A 98 1.47 10.40 -5.10
CA SER A 98 1.65 11.76 -5.59
C SER A 98 0.32 12.46 -5.90
N GLU A 99 -0.55 11.82 -6.67
CA GLU A 99 -1.80 12.42 -7.16
C GLU A 99 -2.84 12.62 -6.03
N ILE A 100 -2.92 11.67 -5.08
CA ILE A 100 -3.79 11.81 -3.91
C ILE A 100 -3.26 12.94 -3.02
N THR A 101 -1.95 13.00 -2.79
CA THR A 101 -1.31 14.06 -2.00
C THR A 101 -1.59 15.43 -2.61
N ASP A 102 -1.42 15.61 -3.90
CA ASP A 102 -1.72 16.86 -4.61
C ASP A 102 -3.20 17.24 -4.48
N TYR A 103 -4.09 16.27 -4.57
CA TYR A 103 -5.52 16.52 -4.40
C TYR A 103 -5.89 16.86 -2.96
N LEU A 104 -5.27 16.22 -1.96
CA LEU A 104 -5.42 16.58 -0.55
C LEU A 104 -4.99 18.04 -0.29
N VAL A 105 -3.88 18.48 -0.89
CA VAL A 105 -3.42 19.89 -0.82
C VAL A 105 -4.45 20.82 -1.45
N GLU A 106 -5.02 20.45 -2.59
CA GLU A 106 -6.06 21.25 -3.26
C GLU A 106 -7.31 21.37 -2.39
N VAL A 107 -7.80 20.25 -1.86
CA VAL A 107 -8.98 20.20 -0.97
C VAL A 107 -8.78 21.04 0.29
N ASN A 108 -7.58 21.00 0.88
CA ASN A 108 -7.26 21.76 2.10
C ASN A 108 -7.18 23.27 1.90
N ARG A 109 -7.22 23.78 0.65
CA ARG A 109 -7.30 25.24 0.36
C ARG A 109 -8.69 25.82 0.55
N TYR A 110 -9.71 24.98 0.62
CA TYR A 110 -11.09 25.42 0.85
C TYR A 110 -11.35 25.59 2.36
N GLU A 111 -12.29 26.45 2.70
CA GLU A 111 -12.77 26.58 4.09
C GLU A 111 -13.58 25.32 4.45
N LEU A 112 -12.96 24.43 5.19
CA LEU A 112 -13.54 23.17 5.64
C LEU A 112 -14.00 23.28 7.09
N PRO A 113 -15.06 22.54 7.49
CA PRO A 113 -15.33 22.28 8.90
C PRO A 113 -14.09 21.67 9.57
N LEU A 114 -13.89 21.96 10.86
CA LEU A 114 -12.69 21.54 11.59
C LEU A 114 -12.50 20.00 11.57
N ALA A 115 -13.59 19.24 11.65
CA ALA A 115 -13.55 17.78 11.57
C ALA A 115 -13.01 17.30 10.22
N ASP A 116 -13.51 17.88 9.10
CA ASP A 116 -13.05 17.52 7.75
C ASP A 116 -11.57 17.89 7.53
N SER A 117 -11.14 19.04 8.05
CA SER A 117 -9.74 19.48 7.97
C SER A 117 -8.79 18.52 8.72
N ARG A 118 -9.19 18.03 9.90
CA ARG A 118 -8.43 17.03 10.66
C ARG A 118 -8.36 15.70 9.93
N ARG A 119 -9.49 15.26 9.38
CA ARG A 119 -9.56 14.04 8.59
C ARG A 119 -8.61 14.08 7.39
N ILE A 120 -8.60 15.19 6.65
CA ILE A 120 -7.66 15.41 5.55
C ILE A 120 -6.20 15.32 6.05
N GLY A 121 -5.88 15.93 7.20
CA GLY A 121 -4.56 15.81 7.81
C GLY A 121 -4.15 14.35 8.07
N ALA A 122 -5.07 13.52 8.58
CA ALA A 122 -4.84 12.11 8.81
C ALA A 122 -4.62 11.33 7.50
N LEU A 123 -5.37 11.66 6.43
CA LEU A 123 -5.24 10.99 5.13
C LEU A 123 -3.86 11.17 4.48
N PHE A 124 -3.16 12.31 4.71
CA PHE A 124 -1.78 12.48 4.27
C PHE A 124 -0.85 11.41 4.86
N HIS A 125 -0.99 11.11 6.16
CA HIS A 125 -0.19 10.09 6.82
C HIS A 125 -0.50 8.70 6.29
N VAL A 126 -1.79 8.37 6.07
CA VAL A 126 -2.20 7.07 5.51
C VAL A 126 -1.60 6.84 4.12
N VAL A 127 -1.59 7.85 3.26
CA VAL A 127 -0.97 7.75 1.92
C VAL A 127 0.52 7.47 2.01
N ILE A 128 1.23 8.15 2.93
CA ILE A 128 2.66 7.94 3.16
C ILE A 128 2.91 6.52 3.70
N ASP A 129 2.12 6.06 4.67
CA ASP A 129 2.30 4.72 5.24
C ASP A 129 2.05 3.63 4.19
N LEU A 130 1.08 3.79 3.29
CA LEU A 130 0.83 2.85 2.21
C LEU A 130 1.95 2.83 1.16
N GLU A 131 2.53 3.98 0.82
CA GLU A 131 3.70 4.05 -0.06
C GLU A 131 4.89 3.33 0.59
N ARG A 132 5.13 3.53 1.89
CA ARG A 132 6.18 2.79 2.63
C ARG A 132 5.96 1.28 2.64
N ILE A 133 4.72 0.82 2.75
CA ILE A 133 4.40 -0.61 2.64
C ILE A 133 4.73 -1.13 1.23
N GLY A 134 4.43 -0.37 0.17
CA GLY A 134 4.84 -0.66 -1.21
C GLY A 134 6.35 -0.76 -1.35
N ASP A 135 7.10 0.24 -0.87
CA ASP A 135 8.56 0.24 -0.83
C ASP A 135 9.15 -1.02 -0.15
N HIS A 136 8.56 -1.43 1.00
CA HIS A 136 8.99 -2.63 1.69
C HIS A 136 8.67 -3.91 0.90
N ALA A 137 7.57 -3.96 0.15
CA ALA A 137 7.29 -5.07 -0.76
C ALA A 137 8.34 -5.17 -1.88
N ILE A 138 8.83 -4.06 -2.42
CA ILE A 138 9.95 -4.03 -3.37
C ILE A 138 11.25 -4.51 -2.70
N ASN A 139 11.54 -4.09 -1.48
CA ASN A 139 12.71 -4.58 -0.75
C ASN A 139 12.67 -6.12 -0.54
N ILE A 140 11.48 -6.69 -0.35
CA ILE A 140 11.28 -8.15 -0.30
C ILE A 140 11.59 -8.78 -1.66
N LEU A 141 11.12 -8.18 -2.76
CA LEU A 141 11.43 -8.65 -4.12
C LEU A 141 12.94 -8.63 -4.39
N GLU A 142 13.64 -7.55 -4.03
CA GLU A 142 15.10 -7.48 -4.17
C GLU A 142 15.81 -8.59 -3.37
N ASN A 143 15.33 -8.90 -2.17
CA ASN A 143 15.85 -10.02 -1.39
C ASN A 143 15.51 -11.38 -2.02
N ALA A 144 14.37 -11.52 -2.70
CA ALA A 144 14.05 -12.68 -3.51
C ALA A 144 15.03 -12.84 -4.69
N GLU A 145 15.38 -11.74 -5.36
CA GLU A 145 16.38 -11.73 -6.44
C GLU A 145 17.78 -12.13 -5.95
N LYS A 146 18.22 -11.58 -4.80
CA LYS A 146 19.49 -11.98 -4.15
C LYS A 146 19.44 -13.48 -3.82
N ARG A 147 18.37 -13.94 -3.17
CA ARG A 147 18.18 -15.35 -2.79
C ARG A 147 18.16 -16.30 -4.00
N SER A 148 17.62 -15.87 -5.14
CA SER A 148 17.56 -16.70 -6.35
C SER A 148 18.95 -17.10 -6.86
N LYS A 149 19.96 -16.25 -6.63
CA LYS A 149 21.36 -16.45 -7.04
C LYS A 149 22.15 -17.33 -6.08
N LEU A 150 21.62 -17.54 -4.85
CA LEU A 150 22.28 -18.35 -3.82
C LEU A 150 21.91 -19.83 -3.96
N ASN A 151 22.88 -20.73 -3.75
CA ASN A 151 22.62 -22.17 -3.61
C ASN A 151 22.08 -22.53 -2.22
N GLU A 152 22.21 -21.62 -1.27
CA GLU A 152 21.78 -21.80 0.10
C GLU A 152 20.26 -21.68 0.24
N LYS A 153 19.75 -22.28 1.33
CA LYS A 153 18.33 -22.25 1.68
C LYS A 153 18.20 -21.75 3.12
N PHE A 154 17.05 -21.14 3.42
CA PHE A 154 16.68 -20.94 4.81
C PHE A 154 16.67 -22.27 5.55
N THR A 155 17.03 -22.26 6.83
CA THR A 155 16.82 -23.43 7.68
C THR A 155 15.32 -23.73 7.81
N GLY A 156 14.94 -24.95 8.15
CA GLY A 156 13.53 -25.30 8.36
C GLY A 156 12.85 -24.37 9.36
N ALA A 157 13.51 -24.13 10.52
CA ALA A 157 13.03 -23.21 11.53
C ALA A 157 12.92 -21.75 11.00
N GLY A 158 13.95 -21.26 10.28
CA GLY A 158 13.92 -19.90 9.73
C GLY A 158 12.83 -19.71 8.68
N LYS A 159 12.51 -20.75 7.88
CA LYS A 159 11.38 -20.68 6.96
C LYS A 159 10.04 -20.60 7.70
N GLU A 160 9.88 -21.36 8.77
CA GLU A 160 8.67 -21.38 9.60
C GLU A 160 8.49 -20.04 10.31
N GLU A 161 9.55 -19.47 10.90
CA GLU A 161 9.58 -18.16 11.53
C GLU A 161 9.12 -17.06 10.57
N LEU A 162 9.71 -16.95 9.38
CA LEU A 162 9.31 -15.96 8.37
C LEU A 162 7.86 -16.15 7.91
N THR A 163 7.43 -17.41 7.76
CA THR A 163 6.04 -17.70 7.33
C THR A 163 5.03 -17.28 8.40
N THR A 164 5.36 -17.51 9.67
CA THR A 164 4.50 -17.15 10.80
C THR A 164 4.39 -15.63 10.92
N MET A 165 5.51 -14.92 10.93
CA MET A 165 5.53 -13.46 11.01
C MET A 165 4.83 -12.80 9.83
N TYR A 166 5.05 -13.29 8.62
CA TYR A 166 4.36 -12.78 7.42
C TYR A 166 2.83 -12.90 7.51
N LYS A 167 2.32 -14.02 8.01
CA LYS A 167 0.87 -14.22 8.16
C LYS A 167 0.29 -13.23 9.18
N GLU A 168 0.98 -13.02 10.29
CA GLU A 168 0.56 -12.06 11.30
C GLU A 168 0.53 -10.64 10.74
N VAL A 169 1.60 -10.24 10.05
CA VAL A 169 1.71 -8.91 9.41
C VAL A 169 0.63 -8.70 8.35
N LEU A 170 0.34 -9.71 7.53
CA LEU A 170 -0.71 -9.60 6.50
C LEU A 170 -2.10 -9.47 7.13
N GLU A 171 -2.38 -10.21 8.20
CA GLU A 171 -3.65 -10.11 8.95
C GLU A 171 -3.78 -8.74 9.64
N LEU A 172 -2.70 -8.25 10.23
CA LEU A 172 -2.64 -6.92 10.83
C LEU A 172 -2.94 -5.83 9.78
N PHE A 173 -2.30 -5.89 8.62
CA PHE A 173 -2.58 -4.97 7.51
C PHE A 173 -4.05 -4.99 7.12
N ASP A 174 -4.62 -6.18 6.90
CA ASP A 174 -6.02 -6.34 6.49
C ASP A 174 -6.99 -5.76 7.53
N LYS A 175 -6.75 -5.99 8.82
CA LYS A 175 -7.56 -5.44 9.93
C LYS A 175 -7.42 -3.92 10.05
N SER A 176 -6.21 -3.40 9.88
CA SER A 176 -5.93 -1.96 9.91
C SER A 176 -6.66 -1.23 8.78
N MET A 177 -6.64 -1.79 7.58
CA MET A 177 -7.38 -1.26 6.44
C MET A 177 -8.90 -1.37 6.62
N GLU A 178 -9.41 -2.48 7.15
CA GLU A 178 -10.84 -2.61 7.48
C GLU A 178 -11.27 -1.53 8.47
N MET A 179 -10.50 -1.31 9.52
CA MET A 179 -10.75 -0.29 10.53
C MET A 179 -10.74 1.12 9.93
N PHE A 180 -9.75 1.43 9.08
CA PHE A 180 -9.64 2.70 8.38
C PHE A 180 -10.85 2.97 7.46
N VAL A 181 -11.21 2.01 6.58
CA VAL A 181 -12.30 2.16 5.61
C VAL A 181 -13.66 2.24 6.30
N THR A 182 -13.88 1.41 7.31
CA THR A 182 -15.17 1.39 8.04
C THR A 182 -15.29 2.51 9.09
N ASN A 183 -14.19 3.18 9.43
CA ASN A 183 -14.10 4.17 10.51
C ASN A 183 -14.64 3.66 11.85
N LYS A 184 -14.43 2.36 12.15
CA LYS A 184 -14.87 1.73 13.40
C LYS A 184 -13.68 1.51 14.32
N LYS A 185 -13.82 1.91 15.57
CA LYS A 185 -12.75 1.86 16.59
C LYS A 185 -12.68 0.54 17.37
N ASP A 186 -13.59 -0.42 17.08
CA ASP A 186 -13.84 -1.58 17.93
C ASP A 186 -12.66 -2.58 18.00
N ASN A 187 -11.75 -2.56 17.02
CA ASN A 187 -10.68 -3.55 16.88
C ASN A 187 -9.29 -3.03 17.25
N ILE A 188 -9.19 -1.81 17.81
CA ILE A 188 -7.86 -1.19 18.07
C ILE A 188 -7.02 -2.02 19.04
N ASP A 189 -7.61 -2.53 20.12
CA ASP A 189 -6.87 -3.34 21.11
C ASP A 189 -6.28 -4.60 20.45
N GLN A 190 -7.01 -5.24 19.52
CA GLN A 190 -6.51 -6.40 18.79
C GLN A 190 -5.34 -6.01 17.86
N ILE A 191 -5.38 -4.86 17.22
CA ILE A 191 -4.30 -4.37 16.37
C ILE A 191 -3.06 -4.10 17.19
N ILE A 192 -3.20 -3.49 18.38
CA ILE A 192 -2.09 -3.25 19.32
C ILE A 192 -1.47 -4.58 19.79
N ASP A 193 -2.30 -5.56 20.14
CA ASP A 193 -1.79 -6.87 20.57
C ASP A 193 -1.01 -7.56 19.44
N MET A 194 -1.52 -7.51 18.19
CA MET A 194 -0.84 -8.09 17.03
C MET A 194 0.48 -7.38 16.71
N GLU A 195 0.54 -6.07 16.81
CA GLU A 195 1.77 -5.29 16.62
C GLU A 195 2.82 -5.66 17.69
N ASN A 196 2.46 -5.71 18.97
CA ASN A 196 3.34 -6.17 20.05
C ASN A 196 3.84 -7.61 19.82
N ASP A 197 3.00 -8.50 19.28
CA ASP A 197 3.40 -9.86 18.92
C ASP A 197 4.43 -9.87 17.79
N VAL A 198 4.27 -9.02 16.77
CA VAL A 198 5.23 -8.87 15.66
C VAL A 198 6.57 -8.33 16.17
N ASP A 199 6.56 -7.34 17.07
CA ASP A 199 7.76 -6.79 17.70
C ASP A 199 8.52 -7.86 18.50
N GLN A 200 7.79 -8.67 19.28
CA GLN A 200 8.40 -9.76 20.00
C GLN A 200 8.97 -10.84 19.06
N MET A 201 8.27 -11.14 17.95
CA MET A 201 8.78 -12.04 16.92
C MET A 201 10.08 -11.49 16.31
N GLN A 202 10.16 -10.19 16.02
CA GLN A 202 11.37 -9.55 15.50
C GLN A 202 12.57 -9.81 16.43
N ILE A 203 12.42 -9.51 17.72
CA ILE A 203 13.47 -9.70 18.72
C ILE A 203 13.90 -11.17 18.79
N ASP A 204 12.94 -12.07 18.89
CA ASP A 204 13.20 -13.49 19.09
C ASP A 204 13.85 -14.12 17.85
N TYR A 205 13.37 -13.81 16.66
CA TYR A 205 13.87 -14.38 15.40
C TYR A 205 15.26 -13.85 15.05
N GLN A 206 15.55 -12.58 15.33
CA GLN A 206 16.90 -12.05 15.18
C GLN A 206 17.87 -12.74 16.15
N ASN A 207 17.50 -12.92 17.42
CA ASN A 207 18.32 -13.63 18.41
C ASN A 207 18.58 -15.09 18.01
N GLN A 208 17.57 -15.77 17.46
CA GLN A 208 17.72 -17.13 16.97
C GLN A 208 18.60 -17.18 15.71
N GLN A 209 18.50 -16.20 14.82
CA GLN A 209 19.35 -16.10 13.65
C GLN A 209 20.82 -15.90 14.01
N VAL A 210 21.13 -15.04 14.97
CA VAL A 210 22.49 -14.87 15.49
C VAL A 210 23.05 -16.20 16.02
N LYS A 211 22.23 -16.98 16.75
CA LYS A 211 22.61 -18.32 17.25
C LYS A 211 22.85 -19.31 16.10
N ARG A 212 22.07 -19.26 15.01
CA ARG A 212 22.27 -20.11 13.83
C ARG A 212 23.57 -19.77 13.10
N LEU A 213 23.85 -18.48 12.92
CA LEU A 213 25.09 -18.00 12.32
C LEU A 213 26.32 -18.40 13.15
N SER A 214 26.30 -18.17 14.47
CA SER A 214 27.41 -18.48 15.37
C SER A 214 27.75 -19.98 15.43
N LYS A 215 26.76 -20.85 15.20
CA LYS A 215 26.92 -22.31 15.16
C LYS A 215 27.24 -22.85 13.75
N GLY A 216 27.34 -21.99 12.72
CA GLY A 216 27.54 -22.40 11.34
C GLY A 216 26.39 -23.22 10.74
N ILE A 217 25.15 -23.08 11.30
CA ILE A 217 23.96 -23.81 10.84
C ILE A 217 23.41 -23.22 9.53
N CYS A 218 23.64 -21.93 9.31
CA CYS A 218 23.29 -21.27 8.04
C CYS A 218 24.47 -20.43 7.52
N GLY A 219 24.51 -20.19 6.23
CA GLY A 219 25.47 -19.29 5.61
C GLY A 219 25.19 -17.81 5.92
N VAL A 220 26.20 -16.98 5.75
CA VAL A 220 26.13 -15.56 6.09
C VAL A 220 25.15 -14.83 5.16
N GLU A 221 25.21 -15.07 3.83
CA GLU A 221 24.39 -14.35 2.86
C GLU A 221 22.90 -14.64 3.04
N ILE A 222 22.52 -15.90 3.19
CA ILE A 222 21.10 -16.27 3.44
C ILE A 222 20.65 -15.79 4.83
N GLY A 223 21.57 -15.71 5.79
CA GLY A 223 21.32 -15.19 7.12
C GLY A 223 21.05 -13.69 7.14
N LEU A 224 21.74 -12.91 6.29
CA LEU A 224 21.46 -11.49 6.11
C LEU A 224 20.10 -11.26 5.49
N ILE A 225 19.77 -12.01 4.42
CA ILE A 225 18.43 -11.95 3.81
C ILE A 225 17.34 -12.25 4.85
N PHE A 226 17.54 -13.26 5.71
CA PHE A 226 16.59 -13.55 6.79
C PHE A 226 16.39 -12.34 7.71
N THR A 227 17.48 -11.72 8.14
CA THR A 227 17.43 -10.56 9.05
C THR A 227 16.73 -9.36 8.38
N ASP A 228 17.05 -9.07 7.12
CA ASP A 228 16.41 -8.01 6.35
C ASP A 228 14.90 -8.24 6.23
N MET A 229 14.49 -9.50 6.04
CA MET A 229 13.08 -9.88 5.96
C MET A 229 12.34 -9.66 7.27
N VAL A 230 12.94 -10.07 8.41
CA VAL A 230 12.34 -9.87 9.73
C VAL A 230 12.16 -8.38 10.03
N ILE A 231 13.16 -7.54 9.73
CA ILE A 231 13.07 -6.09 9.90
C ILE A 231 12.02 -5.48 8.96
N GLY A 232 11.98 -5.90 7.70
CA GLY A 232 11.03 -5.37 6.73
C GLY A 232 9.57 -5.71 7.08
N LEU A 233 9.32 -6.90 7.62
CA LEU A 233 7.99 -7.32 8.06
C LEU A 233 7.52 -6.52 9.28
N GLU A 234 8.38 -6.27 10.26
CA GLU A 234 8.04 -5.42 11.40
C GLU A 234 7.70 -4.00 10.96
N ARG A 235 8.47 -3.40 10.03
CA ARG A 235 8.15 -2.08 9.51
C ARG A 235 6.81 -2.02 8.78
N ILE A 236 6.42 -3.08 8.07
CA ILE A 236 5.09 -3.17 7.48
C ILE A 236 4.01 -3.20 8.56
N ALA A 237 4.25 -3.88 9.68
CA ALA A 237 3.35 -3.89 10.83
C ALA A 237 3.20 -2.49 11.44
N ASP A 238 4.32 -1.78 11.69
CA ASP A 238 4.31 -0.40 12.19
C ASP A 238 3.47 0.53 11.31
N HIS A 239 3.71 0.53 9.99
CA HIS A 239 2.97 1.35 9.05
C HIS A 239 1.48 0.96 9.01
N SER A 240 1.17 -0.34 9.11
CA SER A 240 -0.22 -0.82 9.17
C SER A 240 -0.94 -0.32 10.42
N THR A 241 -0.28 -0.37 11.56
CA THR A 241 -0.80 0.13 12.84
C THR A 241 -1.02 1.64 12.79
N ASN A 242 -0.11 2.42 12.17
CA ASN A 242 -0.30 3.85 11.95
C ASN A 242 -1.56 4.16 11.12
N ILE A 243 -1.86 3.35 10.10
CA ILE A 243 -3.09 3.49 9.31
C ILE A 243 -4.32 3.31 10.21
N ALA A 244 -4.34 2.30 11.09
CA ALA A 244 -5.44 2.11 12.04
C ALA A 244 -5.58 3.29 13.00
N TYR A 245 -4.48 3.81 13.51
CA TYR A 245 -4.50 4.98 14.41
C TYR A 245 -4.98 6.27 13.76
N SER A 246 -4.90 6.39 12.43
CA SER A 246 -5.31 7.60 11.71
C SER A 246 -6.75 8.04 11.99
N ILE A 247 -7.66 7.10 12.28
CA ILE A 247 -9.08 7.38 12.57
C ILE A 247 -9.31 8.07 13.92
N PHE A 248 -8.31 8.07 14.83
CA PHE A 248 -8.40 8.72 16.13
C PHE A 248 -8.00 10.20 16.08
N HIS A 249 -7.28 10.63 15.05
CA HIS A 249 -6.88 12.02 14.89
C HIS A 249 -8.04 12.97 14.59
N GLU A 250 -9.24 12.45 14.34
CA GLU A 250 -10.46 13.23 14.14
C GLU A 250 -10.92 13.94 15.44
N ASN A 251 -10.61 13.40 16.64
CA ASN A 251 -11.02 13.95 17.94
C ASN A 251 -9.81 14.22 18.84
N PRO A 252 -9.62 15.47 19.34
CA PRO A 252 -8.49 15.78 20.23
C PRO A 252 -8.52 15.03 21.58
N GLU A 253 -9.71 14.70 22.06
CA GLU A 253 -9.89 13.97 23.33
C GLU A 253 -9.38 12.53 23.21
N ASP A 254 -9.58 11.90 22.05
CA ASP A 254 -9.09 10.54 21.79
C ASP A 254 -7.55 10.49 21.66
N ALA A 255 -6.93 11.55 21.10
CA ALA A 255 -5.47 11.64 20.94
C ALA A 255 -4.74 11.83 22.30
N GLU A 256 -5.35 12.57 23.24
CA GLU A 256 -4.79 12.78 24.59
C GLU A 256 -4.89 11.51 25.46
N GLU A 257 -5.96 10.73 25.33
CA GLU A 257 -6.10 9.43 26.03
C GLU A 257 -5.08 8.41 25.57
N GLN A 258 -4.82 8.32 24.27
CA GLN A 258 -3.84 7.39 23.71
C GLN A 258 -2.40 7.78 24.07
N GLN A 259 -2.07 9.07 24.07
CA GLN A 259 -0.74 9.52 24.47
C GLN A 259 -0.46 9.25 25.95
N LYS A 260 -1.50 9.17 26.78
CA LYS A 260 -1.39 8.77 28.18
C LYS A 260 -1.23 7.24 28.34
N ALA A 261 -1.98 6.46 27.56
CA ALA A 261 -1.90 4.99 27.59
C ALA A 261 -0.56 4.46 27.05
N ALA A 262 0.07 5.16 26.10
CA ALA A 262 1.39 4.80 25.58
C ALA A 262 2.57 5.19 26.51
N LEU A 263 2.30 5.95 27.58
CA LEU A 263 3.29 6.38 28.59
C LEU A 263 3.18 5.62 29.90
N GLU A 264 2.19 4.73 30.08
CA GLU A 264 1.99 3.82 31.20
C GLU A 264 2.46 2.40 30.85
#